data_e43276a2fe57d2aa41eb83fa2c605a5f
#
_entry.id   e43276a2fe57d2aa41eb83fa2c605a5f
#
_cell.length_a   1.000
_cell.length_b   1.000
_cell.length_c   1.000
_cell.angle_alpha   90.00
_cell.angle_beta   90.00
_cell.angle_gamma   90.00
#
_symmetry.space_group_name_H-M   'P 1'
#
loop_
_entity.id
_entity.type
_entity.pdbx_description
1 polymer ?
#
loop_
_entity_poly.entity_id
_entity_poly.type
_entity_poly.pdbx_seq_one_letter_code
_entity_poly.pdbx_strand_id
1 'polypeptide(L)'
;MQHQEQIDISLWTEHYDMDKITDALLEAECQTPLILGISHINISSDGTKISITYEDDVKTYQKKQKEVEQKVSEIISSLISEGMSELEKELVIHKYMCEHISYDGEALENAKMNQMKKADKVYRDSFTAYGALINGKAVCAGYAGAFKLLADKAGLENIIVTGSLEGGLSHEWNKVNIDGAWYVVDVTNNDTQFYPNALLNLSDQAAASVLVEDKRYVIDDNIEKYSADNIEQEYYFTMGKYYDMNQIAEKIVKELQTKDIVNVRTDYMMTDEQFETIMEEVEKEMGEEKLGAGYWLGVIRVERKDAK
;
A
#
# COMPACT_ATOMS: atom_id res chain seq x y z
N MET A 1 5.71 14.38 -18.48
CA MET A 1 7.07 14.50 -17.88
C MET A 1 8.13 14.42 -18.97
N GLN A 2 9.25 15.14 -18.84
CA GLN A 2 10.35 15.09 -19.84
C GLN A 2 11.38 14.09 -19.35
N HIS A 3 11.86 13.26 -20.28
CA HIS A 3 13.02 12.38 -20.07
C HIS A 3 14.29 13.26 -20.10
N GLN A 4 14.71 13.70 -18.93
CA GLN A 4 15.93 14.50 -18.78
C GLN A 4 17.07 13.63 -18.27
N GLU A 5 18.15 13.54 -19.03
CA GLU A 5 19.36 12.78 -18.64
C GLU A 5 20.33 13.61 -17.82
N GLN A 6 20.19 14.94 -17.81
CA GLN A 6 21.02 15.84 -17.01
C GLN A 6 20.17 17.00 -16.46
N ILE A 7 20.41 17.32 -15.19
CA ILE A 7 19.81 18.45 -14.48
C ILE A 7 20.96 19.28 -13.91
N ASP A 8 20.97 20.59 -14.22
CA ASP A 8 21.90 21.54 -13.61
C ASP A 8 21.32 21.97 -12.26
N ILE A 9 22.07 21.71 -11.18
CA ILE A 9 21.70 22.03 -9.80
C ILE A 9 22.65 23.07 -9.17
N SER A 10 23.49 23.73 -9.96
CA SER A 10 24.47 24.70 -9.49
C SER A 10 23.86 25.82 -8.63
N LEU A 11 22.65 26.27 -8.97
CA LEU A 11 21.95 27.30 -8.20
C LEU A 11 21.50 26.82 -6.82
N TRP A 12 21.23 25.51 -6.67
CA TRP A 12 20.77 24.95 -5.38
C TRP A 12 21.95 24.58 -4.48
N THR A 13 23.08 24.15 -5.04
CA THR A 13 24.27 23.78 -4.26
C THR A 13 24.93 24.96 -3.56
N GLU A 14 24.64 26.19 -3.98
CA GLU A 14 25.04 27.41 -3.26
C GLU A 14 24.22 27.63 -1.98
N HIS A 15 23.04 27.01 -1.84
CA HIS A 15 22.07 27.26 -0.77
C HIS A 15 21.73 26.03 0.07
N TYR A 16 21.95 24.82 -0.44
CA TYR A 16 21.60 23.56 0.20
C TYR A 16 22.81 22.63 0.27
N ASP A 17 22.90 21.89 1.37
CA ASP A 17 23.90 20.82 1.46
C ASP A 17 23.51 19.60 0.61
N MET A 18 24.48 18.73 0.38
CA MET A 18 24.29 17.55 -0.49
C MET A 18 23.31 16.53 0.09
N ASP A 19 23.14 16.49 1.41
CA ASP A 19 22.20 15.56 2.05
C ASP A 19 20.76 15.99 1.72
N LYS A 20 20.44 17.28 1.80
CA LYS A 20 19.12 17.80 1.41
C LYS A 20 18.83 17.63 -0.09
N ILE A 21 19.83 17.77 -0.94
CA ILE A 21 19.67 17.50 -2.37
C ILE A 21 19.39 16.00 -2.61
N THR A 22 20.09 15.13 -1.89
CA THR A 22 19.87 13.69 -1.97
C THR A 22 18.47 13.31 -1.48
N ASP A 23 18.02 13.90 -0.36
CA ASP A 23 16.66 13.67 0.16
C ASP A 23 15.60 14.13 -0.83
N ALA A 24 15.77 15.29 -1.47
CA ALA A 24 14.87 15.79 -2.51
C ALA A 24 14.80 14.86 -3.73
N LEU A 25 15.90 14.22 -4.10
CA LEU A 25 15.94 13.24 -5.19
C LEU A 25 15.19 11.95 -4.81
N LEU A 26 15.42 11.46 -3.60
CA LEU A 26 14.71 10.27 -3.09
C LEU A 26 13.22 10.51 -3.00
N GLU A 27 12.80 11.68 -2.49
CA GLU A 27 11.39 12.06 -2.47
C GLU A 27 10.82 12.15 -3.89
N ALA A 28 11.50 12.82 -4.82
CA ALA A 28 11.04 12.96 -6.19
C ALA A 28 10.86 11.59 -6.87
N GLU A 29 11.78 10.64 -6.65
CA GLU A 29 11.67 9.28 -7.16
C GLU A 29 10.48 8.54 -6.53
N CYS A 30 10.36 8.57 -5.21
CA CYS A 30 9.32 7.90 -4.45
C CYS A 30 7.92 8.49 -4.77
N GLN A 31 7.77 9.83 -4.70
CA GLN A 31 6.46 10.49 -4.83
C GLN A 31 6.00 10.73 -6.28
N THR A 32 6.77 10.29 -7.27
CA THR A 32 6.43 10.52 -8.69
C THR A 32 6.41 9.20 -9.49
N PRO A 33 5.37 8.36 -9.33
CA PRO A 33 5.33 7.01 -9.93
C PRO A 33 5.31 6.98 -11.47
N LEU A 34 5.17 8.13 -12.13
CA LEU A 34 5.37 8.25 -13.58
C LEU A 34 6.85 8.32 -13.99
N ILE A 35 7.77 8.41 -13.02
CA ILE A 35 9.19 8.17 -13.26
C ILE A 35 9.38 6.66 -13.31
N LEU A 36 9.24 6.09 -14.51
CA LEU A 36 9.28 4.65 -14.72
C LEU A 36 10.72 4.20 -14.96
N GLY A 37 11.30 3.48 -14.00
CA GLY A 37 12.55 2.76 -14.19
C GLY A 37 13.81 3.65 -14.33
N ILE A 38 14.19 4.34 -13.25
CA ILE A 38 15.55 4.90 -13.12
C ILE A 38 16.54 3.77 -12.84
N SER A 39 17.60 3.70 -13.63
CA SER A 39 18.68 2.75 -13.43
C SER A 39 19.76 3.30 -12.50
N HIS A 40 20.15 4.56 -12.68
CA HIS A 40 21.21 5.22 -11.91
C HIS A 40 20.97 6.71 -11.85
N ILE A 41 21.28 7.28 -10.67
CA ILE A 41 21.41 8.72 -10.43
C ILE A 41 22.85 8.97 -9.97
N ASN A 42 23.54 9.87 -10.64
CA ASN A 42 24.89 10.30 -10.28
C ASN A 42 24.94 11.81 -10.10
N ILE A 43 25.58 12.25 -9.04
CA ILE A 43 25.89 13.65 -8.81
C ILE A 43 27.35 13.88 -9.22
N SER A 44 27.61 14.93 -9.99
CA SER A 44 28.97 15.30 -10.40
C SER A 44 29.85 15.60 -9.18
N SER A 45 31.17 15.40 -9.30
CA SER A 45 32.09 15.59 -8.18
C SER A 45 32.15 17.03 -7.67
N ASP A 46 31.75 18.00 -8.49
CA ASP A 46 31.63 19.42 -8.11
C ASP A 46 30.24 19.79 -7.56
N GLY A 47 29.32 18.81 -7.47
CA GLY A 47 27.98 18.99 -6.94
C GLY A 47 27.04 19.82 -7.84
N THR A 48 27.41 20.15 -9.07
CA THR A 48 26.65 21.08 -9.90
C THR A 48 25.66 20.42 -10.85
N LYS A 49 25.75 19.10 -11.06
CA LYS A 49 24.93 18.38 -12.03
C LYS A 49 24.48 17.02 -11.50
N ILE A 50 23.22 16.68 -11.82
CA ILE A 50 22.68 15.35 -11.65
C ILE A 50 22.61 14.72 -13.04
N SER A 51 23.12 13.49 -13.17
CA SER A 51 22.96 12.65 -14.36
C SER A 51 22.03 11.49 -14.04
N ILE A 52 21.00 11.29 -14.85
CA ILE A 52 20.00 10.24 -14.71
C ILE A 52 20.12 9.27 -15.87
N THR A 53 20.25 7.98 -15.56
CA THR A 53 20.19 6.90 -16.53
C THR A 53 18.90 6.14 -16.33
N TYR A 54 18.11 6.02 -17.40
CA TYR A 54 16.85 5.29 -17.40
C TYR A 54 17.04 3.84 -17.85
N GLU A 55 16.13 2.97 -17.44
CA GLU A 55 16.12 1.55 -17.84
C GLU A 55 15.74 1.36 -19.31
N ASP A 56 14.81 2.18 -19.82
CA ASP A 56 14.34 2.15 -21.18
C ASP A 56 14.82 3.37 -21.98
N ASP A 57 14.88 3.22 -23.31
CA ASP A 57 15.10 4.36 -24.21
C ASP A 57 13.94 5.37 -24.14
N VAL A 58 14.22 6.62 -24.55
CA VAL A 58 13.27 7.75 -24.49
C VAL A 58 11.90 7.41 -25.09
N LYS A 59 11.89 6.71 -26.23
CA LYS A 59 10.66 6.38 -26.96
C LYS A 59 9.81 5.35 -26.20
N THR A 60 10.44 4.32 -25.70
CA THR A 60 9.81 3.28 -24.89
C THR A 60 9.28 3.88 -23.59
N TYR A 61 10.08 4.70 -22.92
CA TYR A 61 9.72 5.39 -21.71
C TYR A 61 8.48 6.27 -21.88
N GLN A 62 8.48 7.16 -22.89
CA GLN A 62 7.34 8.03 -23.17
C GLN A 62 6.06 7.25 -23.55
N LYS A 63 6.22 6.13 -24.26
CA LYS A 63 5.10 5.24 -24.58
C LYS A 63 4.49 4.67 -23.31
N LYS A 64 5.31 4.10 -22.42
CA LYS A 64 4.84 3.56 -21.12
C LYS A 64 4.13 4.60 -20.26
N GLN A 65 4.69 5.82 -20.14
CA GLN A 65 4.05 6.91 -19.42
C GLN A 65 2.65 7.22 -19.97
N LYS A 66 2.53 7.37 -21.27
CA LYS A 66 1.25 7.66 -21.93
C LYS A 66 0.23 6.54 -21.71
N GLU A 67 0.64 5.29 -21.77
CA GLU A 67 -0.22 4.13 -21.52
C GLU A 67 -0.75 4.15 -20.07
N VAL A 68 0.12 4.43 -19.09
CA VAL A 68 -0.28 4.57 -17.67
C VAL A 68 -1.25 5.75 -17.47
N GLU A 69 -0.94 6.94 -17.99
CA GLU A 69 -1.81 8.10 -17.87
C GLU A 69 -3.20 7.89 -18.48
N GLN A 70 -3.25 7.22 -19.63
CA GLN A 70 -4.51 6.84 -20.27
C GLN A 70 -5.28 5.84 -19.42
N LYS A 71 -4.61 4.78 -18.94
CA LYS A 71 -5.23 3.75 -18.10
C LYS A 71 -5.77 4.32 -16.80
N VAL A 72 -5.01 5.18 -16.12
CA VAL A 72 -5.47 5.91 -14.91
C VAL A 72 -6.74 6.70 -15.21
N SER A 73 -6.75 7.44 -16.34
CA SER A 73 -7.92 8.23 -16.72
C SER A 73 -9.16 7.37 -17.00
N GLU A 74 -8.98 6.23 -17.67
CA GLU A 74 -10.05 5.26 -17.96
C GLU A 74 -10.62 4.67 -16.66
N ILE A 75 -9.75 4.21 -15.75
CA ILE A 75 -10.14 3.63 -14.47
C ILE A 75 -10.94 4.65 -13.65
N ILE A 76 -10.40 5.83 -13.43
CA ILE A 76 -11.05 6.85 -12.60
C ILE A 76 -12.38 7.31 -13.19
N SER A 77 -12.46 7.48 -14.52
CA SER A 77 -13.73 7.82 -15.19
C SER A 77 -14.81 6.72 -15.03
N SER A 78 -14.41 5.47 -14.82
CA SER A 78 -15.35 4.37 -14.60
C SER A 78 -15.77 4.18 -13.13
N LEU A 79 -14.90 4.57 -12.19
CA LEU A 79 -15.10 4.31 -10.77
C LEU A 79 -15.69 5.51 -10.01
N ILE A 80 -15.27 6.72 -10.36
CA ILE A 80 -15.58 7.91 -9.57
C ILE A 80 -16.79 8.64 -10.16
N SER A 81 -17.76 8.91 -9.30
CA SER A 81 -18.95 9.69 -9.60
C SER A 81 -18.94 11.01 -8.84
N GLU A 82 -19.66 12.01 -9.38
CA GLU A 82 -19.84 13.29 -8.69
C GLU A 82 -20.52 13.10 -7.34
N GLY A 83 -20.01 13.77 -6.31
CA GLY A 83 -20.55 13.71 -4.95
C GLY A 83 -19.99 12.59 -4.05
N MET A 84 -19.11 11.71 -4.57
CA MET A 84 -18.42 10.75 -3.71
C MET A 84 -17.53 11.45 -2.69
N SER A 85 -17.60 11.01 -1.41
CA SER A 85 -16.69 11.40 -0.34
C SER A 85 -15.26 10.89 -0.61
N GLU A 86 -14.27 11.40 0.13
CA GLU A 86 -12.89 10.94 0.03
C GLU A 86 -12.78 9.44 0.36
N LEU A 87 -13.43 8.99 1.43
CA LEU A 87 -13.48 7.57 1.79
C LEU A 87 -14.11 6.69 0.69
N GLU A 88 -15.25 7.11 0.12
CA GLU A 88 -15.89 6.34 -0.96
C GLU A 88 -15.00 6.21 -2.19
N LYS A 89 -14.30 7.28 -2.58
CA LYS A 89 -13.33 7.25 -3.69
C LYS A 89 -12.18 6.29 -3.41
N GLU A 90 -11.60 6.37 -2.22
CA GLU A 90 -10.53 5.48 -1.80
C GLU A 90 -10.96 4.02 -1.83
N LEU A 91 -12.09 3.67 -1.23
CA LEU A 91 -12.60 2.30 -1.15
C LEU A 91 -12.83 1.68 -2.53
N VAL A 92 -13.35 2.44 -3.51
CA VAL A 92 -13.54 1.89 -4.87
C VAL A 92 -12.22 1.74 -5.63
N ILE A 93 -11.23 2.63 -5.41
CA ILE A 93 -9.88 2.51 -5.97
C ILE A 93 -9.18 1.29 -5.36
N HIS A 94 -9.17 1.17 -4.06
CA HIS A 94 -8.60 0.03 -3.33
C HIS A 94 -9.18 -1.29 -3.82
N LYS A 95 -10.50 -1.40 -3.84
CA LYS A 95 -11.20 -2.59 -4.34
C LYS A 95 -10.81 -2.93 -5.77
N TYR A 96 -10.80 -1.93 -6.67
CA TYR A 96 -10.38 -2.14 -8.05
C TYR A 96 -8.98 -2.75 -8.14
N MET A 97 -8.04 -2.24 -7.36
CA MET A 97 -6.66 -2.74 -7.37
C MET A 97 -6.57 -4.18 -6.90
N CYS A 98 -7.24 -4.54 -5.79
CA CYS A 98 -7.28 -5.92 -5.30
C CYS A 98 -7.95 -6.90 -6.29
N GLU A 99 -8.89 -6.42 -7.14
CA GLU A 99 -9.57 -7.26 -8.12
C GLU A 99 -8.80 -7.42 -9.45
N HIS A 100 -7.86 -6.52 -9.76
CA HIS A 100 -7.24 -6.43 -11.09
C HIS A 100 -5.72 -6.56 -11.11
N ILE A 101 -5.07 -6.52 -9.96
CA ILE A 101 -3.61 -6.64 -9.83
C ILE A 101 -3.31 -7.90 -9.02
N SER A 102 -2.31 -8.65 -9.43
CA SER A 102 -1.82 -9.80 -8.67
C SER A 102 -0.37 -9.58 -8.21
N TYR A 103 -0.02 -10.14 -7.04
CA TYR A 103 1.33 -10.01 -6.52
C TYR A 103 2.36 -10.80 -7.32
N ASP A 104 3.47 -10.16 -7.71
CA ASP A 104 4.56 -10.78 -8.47
C ASP A 104 5.64 -11.38 -7.57
N GLY A 105 5.37 -12.56 -7.01
CA GLY A 105 6.34 -13.27 -6.18
C GLY A 105 7.61 -13.66 -6.93
N GLU A 106 7.53 -13.92 -8.25
CA GLU A 106 8.71 -14.25 -9.05
C GLU A 106 9.65 -13.06 -9.22
N ALA A 107 9.09 -11.86 -9.40
CA ALA A 107 9.87 -10.62 -9.47
C ALA A 107 10.58 -10.35 -8.13
N LEU A 108 9.91 -10.55 -7.00
CA LEU A 108 10.53 -10.40 -5.69
C LEU A 108 11.66 -11.42 -5.47
N GLU A 109 11.44 -12.69 -5.78
CA GLU A 109 12.50 -13.71 -5.65
C GLU A 109 13.69 -13.43 -6.57
N ASN A 110 13.45 -12.95 -7.79
CA ASN A 110 14.52 -12.51 -8.70
C ASN A 110 15.31 -11.34 -8.09
N ALA A 111 14.63 -10.33 -7.53
CA ALA A 111 15.30 -9.22 -6.86
C ALA A 111 16.14 -9.68 -5.67
N LYS A 112 15.62 -10.61 -4.83
CA LYS A 112 16.36 -11.21 -3.71
C LYS A 112 17.61 -11.94 -4.18
N MET A 113 17.53 -12.76 -5.23
CA MET A 113 18.68 -13.43 -5.82
C MET A 113 19.74 -12.44 -6.29
N ASN A 114 19.33 -11.28 -6.77
CA ASN A 114 20.19 -10.18 -7.18
C ASN A 114 20.56 -9.23 -6.03
N GLN A 115 20.41 -9.66 -4.76
CA GLN A 115 20.72 -8.89 -3.54
C GLN A 115 19.93 -7.57 -3.43
N MET A 116 18.71 -7.51 -3.95
CA MET A 116 17.85 -6.32 -4.03
C MET A 116 18.48 -5.11 -4.78
N LYS A 117 19.54 -5.33 -5.53
CA LYS A 117 20.21 -4.25 -6.28
C LYS A 117 19.54 -3.95 -7.60
N LYS A 118 19.04 -4.98 -8.27
CA LYS A 118 18.43 -4.87 -9.60
C LYS A 118 17.62 -6.12 -9.92
N ALA A 119 16.41 -5.95 -10.43
CA ALA A 119 15.69 -7.05 -11.04
C ALA A 119 16.13 -7.28 -12.50
N ASP A 120 16.05 -8.50 -12.99
CA ASP A 120 16.25 -8.80 -14.39
C ASP A 120 15.22 -8.07 -15.26
N LYS A 121 15.59 -7.77 -16.51
CA LYS A 121 14.79 -6.92 -17.41
C LYS A 121 13.32 -7.34 -17.49
N VAL A 122 13.03 -8.63 -17.48
CA VAL A 122 11.66 -9.18 -17.59
C VAL A 122 10.79 -8.86 -16.39
N TYR A 123 11.39 -8.59 -15.22
CA TYR A 123 10.67 -8.31 -13.97
C TYR A 123 10.61 -6.83 -13.57
N ARG A 124 11.35 -5.95 -14.27
CA ARG A 124 11.49 -4.54 -13.86
C ARG A 124 10.17 -3.79 -13.80
N ASP A 125 9.30 -4.06 -14.76
CA ASP A 125 8.00 -3.38 -14.78
C ASP A 125 7.15 -3.68 -13.54
N SER A 126 7.33 -4.85 -12.91
CA SER A 126 6.61 -5.24 -11.68
C SER A 126 6.92 -4.35 -10.47
N PHE A 127 8.02 -3.58 -10.53
CA PHE A 127 8.40 -2.61 -9.49
C PHE A 127 7.85 -1.20 -9.77
N THR A 128 7.00 -1.03 -10.77
CA THR A 128 6.47 0.26 -11.21
C THR A 128 4.96 0.24 -11.35
N ALA A 129 4.34 1.42 -11.38
CA ALA A 129 2.91 1.57 -11.67
C ALA A 129 2.53 0.99 -13.06
N TYR A 130 3.47 0.88 -14.01
CA TYR A 130 3.24 0.25 -15.29
C TYR A 130 2.94 -1.24 -15.15
N GLY A 131 3.73 -1.97 -14.35
CA GLY A 131 3.47 -3.37 -14.04
C GLY A 131 2.09 -3.58 -13.43
N ALA A 132 1.74 -2.78 -12.43
CA ALA A 132 0.45 -2.84 -11.76
C ALA A 132 -0.72 -2.54 -12.70
N LEU A 133 -0.72 -1.39 -13.38
CA LEU A 133 -1.88 -0.88 -14.12
C LEU A 133 -2.02 -1.44 -15.54
N ILE A 134 -0.91 -1.79 -16.18
CA ILE A 134 -0.92 -2.26 -17.59
C ILE A 134 -0.75 -3.79 -17.65
N ASN A 135 0.20 -4.34 -16.89
CA ASN A 135 0.46 -5.78 -16.91
C ASN A 135 -0.41 -6.55 -15.90
N GLY A 136 -1.07 -5.86 -14.95
CA GLY A 136 -1.89 -6.46 -13.89
C GLY A 136 -1.08 -7.27 -12.88
N LYS A 137 0.23 -7.03 -12.77
CA LYS A 137 1.13 -7.79 -11.90
C LYS A 137 2.24 -6.90 -11.34
N ALA A 138 2.40 -6.85 -10.02
CA ALA A 138 3.37 -5.98 -9.37
C ALA A 138 3.83 -6.49 -8.00
N VAL A 139 4.93 -5.95 -7.51
CA VAL A 139 5.34 -5.99 -6.10
C VAL A 139 4.87 -4.72 -5.37
N CYS A 140 5.18 -4.57 -4.09
CA CYS A 140 4.72 -3.46 -3.25
C CYS A 140 4.92 -2.06 -3.86
N ALA A 141 6.09 -1.78 -4.43
CA ALA A 141 6.40 -0.52 -5.10
C ALA A 141 5.43 -0.20 -6.26
N GLY A 142 5.11 -1.22 -7.07
CA GLY A 142 4.14 -1.07 -8.16
C GLY A 142 2.71 -0.84 -7.65
N TYR A 143 2.29 -1.53 -6.58
CA TYR A 143 1.00 -1.28 -5.91
C TYR A 143 0.94 0.13 -5.34
N ALA A 144 1.93 0.55 -4.56
CA ALA A 144 1.96 1.87 -3.94
C ALA A 144 1.96 2.99 -5.01
N GLY A 145 2.76 2.84 -6.07
CA GLY A 145 2.79 3.77 -7.19
C GLY A 145 1.46 3.82 -7.97
N ALA A 146 0.81 2.68 -8.19
CA ALA A 146 -0.50 2.62 -8.86
C ALA A 146 -1.59 3.28 -8.01
N PHE A 147 -1.64 2.99 -6.70
CA PHE A 147 -2.58 3.65 -5.79
C PHE A 147 -2.39 5.17 -5.82
N LYS A 148 -1.14 5.65 -5.69
CA LYS A 148 -0.86 7.09 -5.73
C LYS A 148 -1.40 7.75 -7.00
N LEU A 149 -1.15 7.19 -8.19
CA LEU A 149 -1.63 7.76 -9.45
C LEU A 149 -3.16 7.78 -9.55
N LEU A 150 -3.83 6.73 -9.09
CA LEU A 150 -5.29 6.66 -9.09
C LEU A 150 -5.89 7.64 -8.08
N ALA A 151 -5.35 7.70 -6.87
CA ALA A 151 -5.78 8.61 -5.81
C ALA A 151 -5.56 10.08 -6.19
N ASP A 152 -4.38 10.45 -6.72
CA ASP A 152 -4.10 11.79 -7.25
C ASP A 152 -5.11 12.19 -8.34
N LYS A 153 -5.42 11.28 -9.26
CA LYS A 153 -6.38 11.52 -10.32
C LYS A 153 -7.82 11.69 -9.82
N ALA A 154 -8.18 11.02 -8.72
CA ALA A 154 -9.46 11.13 -8.03
C ALA A 154 -9.55 12.41 -7.16
N GLY A 155 -8.44 13.12 -6.98
CA GLY A 155 -8.35 14.33 -6.14
C GLY A 155 -8.20 14.03 -4.66
N LEU A 156 -7.64 12.86 -4.30
CA LEU A 156 -7.28 12.50 -2.93
C LEU A 156 -5.83 12.92 -2.64
N GLU A 157 -5.61 13.57 -1.50
CA GLU A 157 -4.26 13.81 -1.00
C GLU A 157 -3.67 12.50 -0.50
N ASN A 158 -2.54 12.08 -1.04
CA ASN A 158 -1.87 10.85 -0.65
C ASN A 158 -0.36 10.91 -0.88
N ILE A 159 0.36 10.09 -0.14
CA ILE A 159 1.82 9.95 -0.25
C ILE A 159 2.19 8.46 -0.31
N ILE A 160 3.33 8.17 -0.94
CA ILE A 160 4.00 6.88 -0.81
C ILE A 160 4.89 6.92 0.41
N VAL A 161 4.89 5.85 1.18
CA VAL A 161 5.74 5.64 2.35
C VAL A 161 6.69 4.48 2.06
N THR A 162 7.97 4.69 2.31
CA THR A 162 8.97 3.62 2.29
C THR A 162 9.30 3.17 3.71
N GLY A 163 9.72 1.93 3.83
CA GLY A 163 10.08 1.37 5.12
C GLY A 163 10.32 -0.13 5.06
N SER A 164 9.92 -0.83 6.11
CA SER A 164 10.04 -2.28 6.18
C SER A 164 8.84 -2.92 6.86
N LEU A 165 8.55 -4.17 6.46
CA LEU A 165 7.70 -5.05 7.23
C LEU A 165 8.41 -5.51 8.50
N GLU A 166 7.66 -5.94 9.51
CA GLU A 166 8.19 -6.68 10.63
C GLU A 166 9.06 -7.84 10.12
N GLY A 167 10.30 -7.92 10.64
CA GLY A 167 11.30 -8.86 10.10
C GLY A 167 12.28 -8.26 9.09
N GLY A 168 12.18 -6.95 8.76
CA GLY A 168 13.20 -6.19 8.04
C GLY A 168 13.16 -6.31 6.52
N LEU A 169 12.08 -6.86 5.93
CA LEU A 169 11.89 -6.84 4.48
C LEU A 169 11.47 -5.43 4.04
N SER A 170 12.25 -4.82 3.13
CA SER A 170 11.91 -3.52 2.52
C SER A 170 10.51 -3.56 1.92
N HIS A 171 9.71 -2.53 2.17
CA HIS A 171 8.33 -2.44 1.77
C HIS A 171 7.91 -1.00 1.44
N GLU A 172 6.87 -0.88 0.61
CA GLU A 172 6.27 0.39 0.24
C GLU A 172 4.74 0.30 0.34
N TRP A 173 4.13 1.36 0.86
CA TRP A 173 2.68 1.50 1.03
C TRP A 173 2.26 2.95 0.84
N ASN A 174 1.04 3.31 1.15
CA ASN A 174 0.55 4.68 1.07
C ASN A 174 0.01 5.19 2.39
N LYS A 175 -0.01 6.51 2.54
CA LYS A 175 -0.91 7.21 3.46
C LYS A 175 -1.83 8.09 2.64
N VAL A 176 -3.09 8.14 3.03
CA VAL A 176 -4.13 8.94 2.39
C VAL A 176 -4.80 9.85 3.39
N ASN A 177 -5.04 11.09 3.00
CA ASN A 177 -5.80 12.06 3.80
C ASN A 177 -7.29 11.84 3.58
N ILE A 178 -7.99 11.47 4.64
CA ILE A 178 -9.45 11.37 4.67
C ILE A 178 -9.96 12.26 5.80
N ASP A 179 -10.74 13.26 5.45
CA ASP A 179 -11.33 14.21 6.40
C ASP A 179 -10.28 14.90 7.32
N GLY A 180 -9.07 15.14 6.79
CA GLY A 180 -7.99 15.86 7.48
C GLY A 180 -7.07 14.97 8.34
N ALA A 181 -7.25 13.65 8.37
CA ALA A 181 -6.35 12.70 9.02
C ALA A 181 -5.70 11.77 7.99
N TRP A 182 -4.43 11.38 8.22
CA TRP A 182 -3.64 10.60 7.29
C TRP A 182 -3.57 9.13 7.73
N TYR A 183 -4.36 8.29 7.07
CA TYR A 183 -4.47 6.86 7.39
C TYR A 183 -3.52 6.01 6.55
N VAL A 184 -3.03 4.94 7.15
CA VAL A 184 -2.19 3.93 6.49
C VAL A 184 -3.03 3.04 5.57
N VAL A 185 -2.58 2.89 4.32
CA VAL A 185 -3.19 2.02 3.31
C VAL A 185 -2.13 1.16 2.65
N ASP A 186 -2.16 -0.12 2.89
CA ASP A 186 -1.26 -1.09 2.24
C ASP A 186 -2.07 -2.04 1.36
N VAL A 187 -2.25 -1.64 0.10
CA VAL A 187 -3.03 -2.43 -0.86
C VAL A 187 -2.40 -3.81 -1.11
N THR A 188 -1.06 -3.89 -1.07
CA THR A 188 -0.33 -5.14 -1.27
C THR A 188 -0.72 -6.21 -0.26
N ASN A 189 -0.74 -5.84 1.03
CA ASN A 189 -1.10 -6.76 2.12
C ASN A 189 -2.62 -6.88 2.34
N ASN A 190 -3.40 -5.95 1.80
CA ASN A 190 -4.86 -6.04 1.80
C ASN A 190 -5.40 -6.97 0.70
N ASP A 191 -4.62 -7.18 -0.38
CA ASP A 191 -4.94 -8.09 -1.48
C ASP A 191 -4.69 -9.55 -1.06
N THR A 192 -5.47 -10.02 -0.10
CA THR A 192 -5.38 -11.37 0.47
C THR A 192 -6.76 -11.96 0.75
N GLN A 193 -6.88 -13.28 0.56
CA GLN A 193 -8.08 -14.02 0.94
C GLN A 193 -8.16 -14.32 2.43
N PHE A 194 -7.04 -14.22 3.17
CA PHE A 194 -6.99 -14.59 4.58
C PHE A 194 -7.47 -13.45 5.49
N TYR A 195 -6.86 -12.28 5.36
CA TYR A 195 -7.18 -11.10 6.20
C TYR A 195 -7.41 -9.87 5.32
N PRO A 196 -8.46 -9.89 4.48
CA PRO A 196 -8.71 -8.83 3.52
C PRO A 196 -8.91 -7.49 4.24
N ASN A 197 -8.32 -6.43 3.70
CA ASN A 197 -8.46 -5.06 4.22
C ASN A 197 -7.92 -4.85 5.65
N ALA A 198 -7.02 -5.72 6.15
CA ALA A 198 -6.47 -5.58 7.49
C ALA A 198 -5.61 -4.32 7.67
N LEU A 199 -5.02 -3.81 6.60
CA LEU A 199 -4.21 -2.58 6.57
C LEU A 199 -4.89 -1.47 5.74
N LEU A 200 -6.23 -1.34 5.81
CA LEU A 200 -7.00 -0.30 5.15
C LEU A 200 -7.49 0.72 6.17
N ASN A 201 -6.96 1.92 6.06
CA ASN A 201 -7.23 3.07 6.93
C ASN A 201 -6.87 2.84 8.40
N LEU A 202 -5.71 2.23 8.64
CA LEU A 202 -5.21 2.11 10.00
C LEU A 202 -4.62 3.43 10.51
N SER A 203 -4.75 3.64 11.82
CA SER A 203 -3.92 4.61 12.54
C SER A 203 -2.45 4.17 12.53
N ASP A 204 -1.54 5.13 12.69
CA ASP A 204 -0.10 4.84 12.77
C ASP A 204 0.23 3.89 13.92
N GLN A 205 -0.42 4.06 15.06
CA GLN A 205 -0.24 3.18 16.21
C GLN A 205 -0.62 1.73 15.90
N ALA A 206 -1.73 1.51 15.20
CA ALA A 206 -2.18 0.18 14.82
C ALA A 206 -1.24 -0.45 13.77
N ALA A 207 -0.78 0.33 12.81
CA ALA A 207 0.12 -0.12 11.75
C ALA A 207 1.55 -0.40 12.25
N ALA A 208 2.02 0.30 13.29
CA ALA A 208 3.41 0.23 13.78
C ALA A 208 3.83 -1.16 14.29
N SER A 209 2.88 -2.06 14.54
CA SER A 209 3.18 -3.45 14.90
C SER A 209 3.70 -4.28 13.71
N VAL A 210 3.46 -3.86 12.47
CA VAL A 210 3.84 -4.58 11.24
C VAL A 210 4.58 -3.74 10.22
N LEU A 211 4.45 -2.40 10.27
CA LEU A 211 5.06 -1.46 9.35
C LEU A 211 6.01 -0.51 10.10
N VAL A 212 7.26 -0.46 9.69
CA VAL A 212 8.28 0.43 10.26
C VAL A 212 8.67 1.44 9.19
N GLU A 213 8.28 2.71 9.39
CA GLU A 213 8.50 3.78 8.40
C GLU A 213 9.94 4.25 8.36
N ASP A 214 10.45 4.52 7.15
CA ASP A 214 11.65 5.33 6.95
C ASP A 214 11.34 6.80 7.26
N LYS A 215 12.39 7.58 7.54
CA LYS A 215 12.25 9.02 7.80
C LYS A 215 12.55 9.90 6.58
N ARG A 216 12.64 9.30 5.39
CA ARG A 216 13.19 9.98 4.20
C ARG A 216 12.34 9.86 2.93
N TYR A 217 11.07 9.44 3.05
CA TYR A 217 10.16 9.35 1.89
C TYR A 217 9.55 10.71 1.50
N VAL A 218 9.59 11.68 2.40
CA VAL A 218 9.27 13.10 2.15
C VAL A 218 10.27 14.00 2.89
N ILE A 219 10.59 15.16 2.33
CA ILE A 219 11.47 16.17 2.94
C ILE A 219 10.69 17.21 3.75
N ASP A 220 9.72 16.77 4.50
CA ASP A 220 8.93 17.64 5.36
C ASP A 220 9.52 17.69 6.75
N ASP A 221 9.80 18.90 7.26
CA ASP A 221 10.34 19.10 8.61
C ASP A 221 9.37 18.64 9.72
N ASN A 222 8.09 18.45 9.37
CA ASN A 222 7.06 17.92 10.25
C ASN A 222 6.38 16.69 9.63
N ILE A 223 7.17 15.62 9.46
CA ILE A 223 6.70 14.34 8.92
C ILE A 223 5.55 13.74 9.75
N GLU A 224 5.50 14.04 11.06
CA GLU A 224 4.46 13.54 11.98
C GLU A 224 3.07 14.05 11.64
N LYS A 225 2.95 15.11 10.80
CA LYS A 225 1.63 15.56 10.33
C LYS A 225 0.91 14.53 9.47
N TYR A 226 1.67 13.63 8.81
CA TYR A 226 1.10 12.54 8.01
C TYR A 226 0.70 11.37 8.91
N SER A 227 -0.23 11.59 9.82
CA SER A 227 -0.66 10.59 10.80
C SER A 227 -2.15 10.64 11.10
N ALA A 228 -2.67 9.51 11.58
CA ALA A 228 -4.00 9.38 12.19
C ALA A 228 -3.87 8.67 13.54
N ASP A 229 -4.59 9.19 14.55
CA ASP A 229 -4.62 8.65 15.91
C ASP A 229 -5.99 8.04 16.29
N ASN A 230 -6.91 7.95 15.34
CA ASN A 230 -8.26 7.45 15.53
C ASN A 230 -8.60 6.33 14.54
N ILE A 231 -9.74 5.66 14.75
CA ILE A 231 -10.23 4.53 13.95
C ILE A 231 -11.47 4.89 13.10
N GLU A 232 -11.85 6.17 13.00
CA GLU A 232 -13.12 6.58 12.40
C GLU A 232 -13.26 6.17 10.93
N GLN A 233 -12.15 6.11 10.20
CA GLN A 233 -12.11 5.70 8.80
C GLN A 233 -11.57 4.28 8.61
N GLU A 234 -11.23 3.56 9.70
CA GLU A 234 -10.78 2.18 9.62
C GLU A 234 -11.85 1.29 8.96
N TYR A 235 -11.43 0.43 8.05
CA TYR A 235 -12.35 -0.33 7.18
C TYR A 235 -13.39 -1.14 7.96
N TYR A 236 -12.99 -1.93 8.95
CA TYR A 236 -13.94 -2.75 9.71
C TYR A 236 -14.83 -1.91 10.61
N PHE A 237 -14.35 -0.77 11.08
CA PHE A 237 -15.15 0.18 11.85
C PHE A 237 -16.24 0.79 10.98
N THR A 238 -15.88 1.32 9.81
CA THR A 238 -16.84 1.93 8.86
C THR A 238 -17.85 0.92 8.31
N MET A 239 -17.44 -0.36 8.19
CA MET A 239 -18.34 -1.45 7.78
C MET A 239 -19.19 -2.01 8.92
N GLY A 240 -19.11 -1.47 10.15
CA GLY A 240 -19.83 -1.96 11.31
C GLY A 240 -19.44 -3.38 11.74
N LYS A 241 -18.17 -3.75 11.50
CA LYS A 241 -17.59 -5.06 11.80
C LYS A 241 -16.42 -5.00 12.80
N TYR A 242 -16.27 -3.89 13.47
CA TYR A 242 -15.33 -3.71 14.57
C TYR A 242 -16.09 -3.90 15.88
N TYR A 243 -15.69 -4.85 16.72
CA TYR A 243 -16.40 -5.25 17.92
C TYR A 243 -15.47 -5.31 19.14
N ASP A 244 -16.00 -4.99 20.31
CA ASP A 244 -15.34 -5.25 21.58
C ASP A 244 -15.10 -6.75 21.77
N MET A 245 -13.99 -7.12 22.42
CA MET A 245 -13.62 -8.53 22.65
C MET A 245 -14.71 -9.35 23.35
N ASN A 246 -15.46 -8.73 24.25
CA ASN A 246 -16.55 -9.38 24.99
C ASN A 246 -17.83 -9.62 24.16
N GLN A 247 -17.92 -9.10 22.95
CA GLN A 247 -19.07 -9.22 22.06
C GLN A 247 -18.75 -9.96 20.75
N ILE A 248 -17.47 -10.07 20.40
CA ILE A 248 -17.06 -10.50 19.08
C ILE A 248 -17.44 -11.95 18.79
N ALA A 249 -17.39 -12.85 19.80
CA ALA A 249 -17.81 -14.25 19.67
C ALA A 249 -19.28 -14.37 19.23
N GLU A 250 -20.20 -13.65 19.90
CA GLU A 250 -21.62 -13.59 19.53
C GLU A 250 -21.81 -13.09 18.09
N LYS A 251 -21.04 -12.08 17.66
CA LYS A 251 -21.13 -11.51 16.32
C LYS A 251 -20.63 -12.49 15.25
N ILE A 252 -19.54 -13.19 15.52
CA ILE A 252 -19.01 -14.25 14.63
C ILE A 252 -20.08 -15.35 14.46
N VAL A 253 -20.61 -15.88 15.56
CA VAL A 253 -21.65 -16.93 15.53
C VAL A 253 -22.86 -16.47 14.72
N LYS A 254 -23.34 -15.25 14.96
CA LYS A 254 -24.47 -14.68 14.22
C LYS A 254 -24.22 -14.59 12.71
N GLU A 255 -23.03 -14.12 12.31
CA GLU A 255 -22.69 -14.03 10.87
C GLU A 255 -22.52 -15.43 10.24
N LEU A 256 -21.95 -16.39 10.94
CA LEU A 256 -21.80 -17.77 10.48
C LEU A 256 -23.16 -18.48 10.22
N GLN A 257 -24.26 -18.00 10.78
CA GLN A 257 -25.59 -18.57 10.45
C GLN A 257 -25.98 -18.37 8.99
N THR A 258 -25.39 -17.39 8.29
CA THR A 258 -25.74 -17.02 6.91
C THR A 258 -24.55 -16.98 5.97
N LYS A 259 -23.32 -17.13 6.47
CA LYS A 259 -22.07 -17.04 5.71
C LYS A 259 -21.16 -18.20 6.06
N ASP A 260 -20.41 -18.68 5.09
CA ASP A 260 -19.39 -19.71 5.30
C ASP A 260 -18.05 -19.13 5.80
N ILE A 261 -17.80 -17.84 5.53
CA ILE A 261 -16.60 -17.12 5.92
C ILE A 261 -17.00 -15.81 6.57
N VAL A 262 -16.44 -15.55 7.71
CA VAL A 262 -16.62 -14.31 8.49
C VAL A 262 -15.27 -13.66 8.74
N ASN A 263 -15.16 -12.37 8.44
CA ASN A 263 -14.03 -11.53 8.83
C ASN A 263 -14.58 -10.37 9.66
N VAL A 264 -14.09 -10.24 10.89
CA VAL A 264 -14.44 -9.18 11.83
C VAL A 264 -13.19 -8.68 12.53
N ARG A 265 -13.23 -7.51 13.10
CA ARG A 265 -12.08 -6.92 13.80
C ARG A 265 -12.40 -6.65 15.25
N THR A 266 -11.39 -6.80 16.07
CA THR A 266 -11.33 -6.31 17.45
C THR A 266 -10.03 -5.53 17.67
N ASP A 267 -9.57 -5.42 18.90
CA ASP A 267 -8.30 -4.76 19.24
C ASP A 267 -7.12 -5.38 18.46
N TYR A 268 -6.34 -4.52 17.79
CA TYR A 268 -5.15 -4.93 17.02
C TYR A 268 -4.02 -5.51 17.90
N MET A 269 -4.05 -5.28 19.22
CA MET A 269 -3.12 -5.85 20.20
C MET A 269 -3.62 -7.17 20.81
N MET A 270 -4.66 -7.80 20.23
CA MET A 270 -5.20 -9.08 20.70
C MET A 270 -4.10 -10.15 20.81
N THR A 271 -4.07 -10.85 21.96
CA THR A 271 -3.13 -11.94 22.23
C THR A 271 -3.67 -13.30 21.79
N ASP A 272 -2.78 -14.30 21.69
CA ASP A 272 -3.17 -15.69 21.40
C ASP A 272 -4.19 -16.21 22.41
N GLU A 273 -4.00 -15.95 23.71
CA GLU A 273 -4.91 -16.37 24.78
C GLU A 273 -6.32 -15.76 24.63
N GLN A 274 -6.38 -14.47 24.22
CA GLN A 274 -7.64 -13.81 23.96
C GLN A 274 -8.34 -14.39 22.73
N PHE A 275 -7.57 -14.66 21.67
CA PHE A 275 -8.09 -15.31 20.48
C PHE A 275 -8.64 -16.71 20.78
N GLU A 276 -7.88 -17.53 21.53
CA GLU A 276 -8.33 -18.86 21.96
C GLU A 276 -9.63 -18.80 22.75
N THR A 277 -9.72 -17.86 23.72
CA THR A 277 -10.95 -17.64 24.51
C THR A 277 -12.16 -17.31 23.62
N ILE A 278 -11.99 -16.41 22.65
CA ILE A 278 -13.04 -16.06 21.69
C ILE A 278 -13.46 -17.29 20.89
N MET A 279 -12.50 -18.09 20.44
CA MET A 279 -12.80 -19.28 19.63
C MET A 279 -13.47 -20.39 20.44
N GLU A 280 -13.12 -20.59 21.70
CA GLU A 280 -13.82 -21.53 22.60
C GLU A 280 -15.31 -21.16 22.75
N GLU A 281 -15.63 -19.86 22.87
CA GLU A 281 -17.02 -19.39 22.90
C GLU A 281 -17.73 -19.63 21.58
N VAL A 282 -17.08 -19.34 20.45
CA VAL A 282 -17.65 -19.58 19.11
C VAL A 282 -17.91 -21.07 18.88
N GLU A 283 -16.94 -21.93 19.15
CA GLU A 283 -17.07 -23.39 18.98
C GLU A 283 -18.16 -24.00 19.88
N LYS A 284 -18.29 -23.51 21.10
CA LYS A 284 -19.35 -23.94 22.03
C LYS A 284 -20.75 -23.66 21.47
N GLU A 285 -20.95 -22.48 20.88
CA GLU A 285 -22.25 -22.10 20.31
C GLU A 285 -22.53 -22.76 18.95
N MET A 286 -21.49 -23.04 18.14
CA MET A 286 -21.60 -23.68 16.83
C MET A 286 -21.71 -25.22 16.94
N GLY A 287 -21.37 -25.83 18.07
CA GLY A 287 -21.54 -27.26 18.35
C GLY A 287 -20.60 -28.14 17.55
N GLU A 288 -21.15 -29.11 16.79
CA GLU A 288 -20.33 -30.11 16.06
C GLU A 288 -19.75 -29.59 14.74
N GLU A 289 -19.97 -28.32 14.38
CA GLU A 289 -19.44 -27.74 13.16
C GLU A 289 -17.92 -27.62 13.20
N LYS A 290 -17.27 -28.04 12.11
CA LYS A 290 -15.81 -27.91 11.99
C LYS A 290 -15.47 -26.53 11.49
N LEU A 291 -14.77 -25.76 12.30
CA LEU A 291 -14.32 -24.42 11.96
C LEU A 291 -12.81 -24.40 11.68
N GLY A 292 -12.40 -23.54 10.75
CA GLY A 292 -11.05 -23.03 10.60
C GLY A 292 -11.02 -21.61 11.08
N ALA A 293 -10.01 -21.22 11.86
CA ALA A 293 -9.90 -19.86 12.33
C ALA A 293 -8.45 -19.40 12.39
N GLY A 294 -8.25 -18.10 12.33
CA GLY A 294 -6.97 -17.44 12.54
C GLY A 294 -7.19 -15.94 12.71
N TYR A 295 -6.14 -15.26 13.14
CA TYR A 295 -6.20 -13.80 13.28
C TYR A 295 -4.88 -13.13 12.88
N TRP A 296 -4.99 -11.87 12.50
CA TRP A 296 -3.87 -10.98 12.23
C TRP A 296 -4.30 -9.52 12.43
N LEU A 297 -3.54 -8.72 13.19
CA LEU A 297 -3.86 -7.32 13.49
C LEU A 297 -5.29 -7.13 14.00
N GLY A 298 -5.75 -8.01 14.90
CA GLY A 298 -7.11 -7.97 15.43
C GLY A 298 -8.21 -8.36 14.44
N VAL A 299 -7.89 -8.63 13.17
CA VAL A 299 -8.86 -9.22 12.22
C VAL A 299 -8.92 -10.71 12.49
N ILE A 300 -10.08 -11.19 12.91
CA ILE A 300 -10.40 -12.61 13.09
C ILE A 300 -11.12 -13.10 11.84
N ARG A 301 -10.58 -14.15 11.24
CA ARG A 301 -11.23 -14.92 10.18
C ARG A 301 -11.71 -16.26 10.73
N VAL A 302 -12.96 -16.56 10.51
CA VAL A 302 -13.53 -17.88 10.80
C VAL A 302 -14.20 -18.42 9.56
N GLU A 303 -13.97 -19.68 9.25
CA GLU A 303 -14.57 -20.37 8.08
C GLU A 303 -15.06 -21.75 8.43
N ARG A 304 -16.15 -22.20 7.80
CA ARG A 304 -16.65 -23.56 7.87
C ARG A 304 -15.80 -24.48 6.99
N LYS A 305 -15.19 -25.53 7.55
CA LYS A 305 -14.30 -26.44 6.81
C LYS A 305 -15.01 -27.36 5.82
N ASP A 306 -16.31 -27.56 5.96
CA ASP A 306 -17.10 -28.47 5.14
C ASP A 306 -18.02 -27.72 4.14
N ALA A 307 -17.90 -26.40 4.00
CA ALA A 307 -18.57 -25.62 2.96
C ALA A 307 -17.97 -25.99 1.59
N LYS A 308 -18.75 -26.67 0.73
CA LYS A 308 -18.36 -27.08 -0.62
C LYS A 308 -18.49 -25.95 -1.60
#